data_c6370c2d1b3814b64474629d31e5522c
#
_entry.id   c6370c2d1b3814b64474629d31e5522c
#
_cell.length_a   1.000
_cell.length_b   1.000
_cell.length_c   1.000
_cell.angle_alpha   90.00
_cell.angle_beta   90.00
_cell.angle_gamma   90.00
#
_symmetry.space_group_name_H-M   'P 1'
#
loop_
_entity.id
_entity.type
_entity.pdbx_description
1 polymer ?
#
loop_
_entity_poly.entity_id
_entity_poly.type
_entity_poly.pdbx_seq_one_letter_code
_entity_poly.pdbx_strand_id
1 'polypeptide(L)'
;MAVDPYDVMPYPDVVVRTTSPSHVGAVALLLGAEPAAPKRIVELGCGTGANTIAVARDWPGAEVVGVDRSGRQIEMAWEAARGVGNVTFRQADILAEDLGDLGAGGGVDYVSCHGVYSWVPPAVQERMLELCGRLLSERGVGVISFNVLPGWHVKLPIREMLLFHTAGFETAAEKVEQARKYLELLREGIAEPESTISTQLRLLAGMVLESPDAYILHEYLCEFNEPILFETFAGRIGKAGLQYVGDADFGSNVPAAISEATKGTLMEIAGSRERYEQHLDFLMNRTFRRALVMRAEAEVTGRFSSRALRRMRFRAKKVEVEGGGDALMTALREVWPGWGSVEEIVRRSGGDLPGVAGKMLMGIAEGWVEVRLVE
;
A
#
# COMPACT_ATOMS: atom_id res chain seq x y z
N MET A 1 -9.01 24.19 20.16
CA MET A 1 -8.76 22.90 19.51
C MET A 1 -7.31 22.92 19.03
N ALA A 2 -6.54 21.88 19.25
CA ALA A 2 -5.20 21.78 18.70
C ALA A 2 -5.29 21.81 17.17
N VAL A 3 -4.41 22.55 16.51
CA VAL A 3 -4.35 22.61 15.04
C VAL A 3 -3.89 21.24 14.53
N ASP A 4 -4.60 20.70 13.55
CA ASP A 4 -4.23 19.41 12.96
C ASP A 4 -2.82 19.53 12.31
N PRO A 5 -1.87 18.63 12.63
CA PRO A 5 -0.53 18.68 12.03
C PRO A 5 -0.55 18.65 10.49
N TYR A 6 -1.55 17.98 9.90
CA TYR A 6 -1.74 17.93 8.44
C TYR A 6 -2.24 19.25 7.85
N ASP A 7 -2.92 20.12 8.66
CA ASP A 7 -3.27 21.48 8.25
C ASP A 7 -2.04 22.40 8.26
N VAL A 8 -1.05 22.13 9.13
CA VAL A 8 0.19 22.91 9.21
C VAL A 8 1.17 22.55 8.11
N MET A 9 1.41 21.26 7.92
CA MET A 9 2.34 20.73 6.93
C MET A 9 1.68 19.54 6.23
N PRO A 10 1.00 19.74 5.10
CA PRO A 10 0.38 18.67 4.34
C PRO A 10 1.40 17.61 3.92
N TYR A 11 0.97 16.35 3.88
CA TYR A 11 1.80 15.28 3.34
C TYR A 11 2.02 15.52 1.83
N PRO A 12 3.21 15.21 1.27
CA PRO A 12 3.48 15.42 -0.15
C PRO A 12 2.51 14.66 -1.05
N ASP A 13 2.18 15.25 -2.19
CA ASP A 13 1.37 14.63 -3.23
C ASP A 13 2.05 13.36 -3.77
N VAL A 14 1.47 12.20 -3.50
CA VAL A 14 1.99 10.92 -3.96
C VAL A 14 0.89 10.11 -4.63
N VAL A 15 1.14 9.69 -5.85
CA VAL A 15 0.30 8.70 -6.54
C VAL A 15 0.88 7.32 -6.32
N VAL A 16 0.16 6.48 -5.57
CA VAL A 16 0.60 5.13 -5.20
C VAL A 16 -0.01 4.11 -6.15
N ARG A 17 0.71 3.77 -7.22
CA ARG A 17 0.19 2.88 -8.29
C ARG A 17 -0.23 1.50 -7.80
N THR A 18 0.43 0.97 -6.77
CA THR A 18 0.11 -0.33 -6.18
C THR A 18 -1.21 -0.34 -5.41
N THR A 19 -1.81 0.81 -5.15
CA THR A 19 -3.16 0.92 -4.57
C THR A 19 -4.22 1.29 -5.61
N SER A 20 -3.87 1.40 -6.90
CA SER A 20 -4.86 1.68 -7.95
C SER A 20 -5.82 0.49 -8.15
N PRO A 21 -7.11 0.73 -8.43
CA PRO A 21 -8.08 -0.35 -8.70
C PRO A 21 -7.63 -1.31 -9.81
N SER A 22 -6.96 -0.80 -10.84
CA SER A 22 -6.42 -1.61 -11.95
C SER A 22 -5.37 -2.61 -11.47
N HIS A 23 -4.45 -2.18 -10.60
CA HIS A 23 -3.40 -3.03 -10.05
C HIS A 23 -3.97 -4.00 -9.01
N VAL A 24 -4.73 -3.48 -8.05
CA VAL A 24 -5.35 -4.26 -6.97
C VAL A 24 -6.28 -5.33 -7.52
N GLY A 25 -7.13 -4.99 -8.50
CA GLY A 25 -8.00 -5.96 -9.16
C GLY A 25 -7.21 -7.05 -9.89
N ALA A 26 -6.10 -6.71 -10.57
CA ALA A 26 -5.23 -7.69 -11.20
C ALA A 26 -4.58 -8.63 -10.18
N VAL A 27 -4.04 -8.10 -9.08
CA VAL A 27 -3.43 -8.92 -8.02
C VAL A 27 -4.48 -9.80 -7.33
N ALA A 28 -5.66 -9.26 -7.00
CA ALA A 28 -6.76 -10.05 -6.42
C ALA A 28 -7.16 -11.22 -7.35
N LEU A 29 -7.25 -10.96 -8.65
CA LEU A 29 -7.55 -11.98 -9.64
C LEU A 29 -6.45 -13.06 -9.75
N LEU A 30 -5.16 -12.65 -9.65
CA LEU A 30 -4.03 -13.58 -9.56
C LEU A 30 -4.08 -14.45 -8.31
N LEU A 31 -4.62 -13.93 -7.22
CA LEU A 31 -4.78 -14.62 -5.94
C LEU A 31 -6.09 -15.45 -5.87
N GLY A 32 -6.82 -15.56 -6.98
CA GLY A 32 -7.99 -16.41 -7.09
C GLY A 32 -9.29 -15.79 -6.59
N ALA A 33 -9.34 -14.46 -6.48
CA ALA A 33 -10.58 -13.71 -6.27
C ALA A 33 -11.19 -13.27 -7.61
N GLU A 34 -12.46 -12.89 -7.60
CA GLU A 34 -13.17 -12.35 -8.76
C GLU A 34 -13.67 -10.92 -8.46
N PRO A 35 -12.77 -9.90 -8.54
CA PRO A 35 -13.14 -8.53 -8.21
C PRO A 35 -14.18 -7.96 -9.18
N ALA A 36 -15.04 -7.07 -8.68
CA ALA A 36 -15.94 -6.27 -9.50
C ALA A 36 -15.15 -5.27 -10.38
N ALA A 37 -15.72 -4.92 -11.54
CA ALA A 37 -15.23 -3.77 -12.29
C ALA A 37 -15.51 -2.49 -11.49
N PRO A 38 -14.52 -1.60 -11.30
CA PRO A 38 -14.68 -0.42 -10.45
C PRO A 38 -15.67 0.59 -11.05
N LYS A 39 -16.84 0.71 -10.44
CA LYS A 39 -17.84 1.73 -10.74
C LYS A 39 -17.96 2.76 -9.62
N ARG A 40 -17.79 2.33 -8.39
CA ARG A 40 -17.73 3.19 -7.20
C ARG A 40 -16.46 2.94 -6.43
N ILE A 41 -15.73 3.99 -6.18
CA ILE A 41 -14.40 3.97 -5.57
C ILE A 41 -14.38 4.97 -4.42
N VAL A 42 -13.93 4.56 -3.26
CA VAL A 42 -13.78 5.43 -2.08
C VAL A 42 -12.35 5.36 -1.57
N GLU A 43 -11.76 6.51 -1.27
CA GLU A 43 -10.47 6.62 -0.58
C GLU A 43 -10.67 7.30 0.77
N LEU A 44 -10.37 6.58 1.85
CA LEU A 44 -10.40 7.08 3.22
C LEU A 44 -9.00 7.59 3.61
N GLY A 45 -8.91 8.87 4.02
CA GLY A 45 -7.63 9.56 4.22
C GLY A 45 -7.00 9.96 2.90
N CYS A 46 -7.77 10.64 2.04
CA CYS A 46 -7.33 11.01 0.69
C CYS A 46 -6.30 12.15 0.64
N GLY A 47 -6.07 12.84 1.75
CA GLY A 47 -5.17 13.99 1.83
C GLY A 47 -5.52 15.07 0.79
N THR A 48 -4.51 15.55 0.08
CA THR A 48 -4.64 16.54 -0.99
C THR A 48 -5.26 15.99 -2.28
N GLY A 49 -5.71 14.72 -2.29
CA GLY A 49 -6.46 14.12 -3.39
C GLY A 49 -5.62 13.60 -4.56
N ALA A 50 -4.29 13.66 -4.50
CA ALA A 50 -3.45 13.30 -5.66
C ALA A 50 -3.71 11.87 -6.16
N ASN A 51 -3.83 10.89 -5.26
CA ASN A 51 -4.13 9.50 -5.62
C ASN A 51 -5.58 9.34 -6.10
N THR A 52 -6.55 9.93 -5.40
CA THR A 52 -7.97 9.94 -5.78
C THR A 52 -8.19 10.49 -7.18
N ILE A 53 -7.55 11.62 -7.51
CA ILE A 53 -7.63 12.27 -8.83
C ILE A 53 -7.00 11.38 -9.92
N ALA A 54 -5.86 10.76 -9.63
CA ALA A 54 -5.22 9.85 -10.57
C ALA A 54 -6.12 8.64 -10.88
N VAL A 55 -6.76 8.07 -9.85
CA VAL A 55 -7.74 6.98 -9.99
C VAL A 55 -8.94 7.43 -10.82
N ALA A 56 -9.49 8.63 -10.58
CA ALA A 56 -10.62 9.15 -11.34
C ALA A 56 -10.32 9.34 -12.83
N ARG A 57 -9.09 9.77 -13.16
CA ARG A 57 -8.62 9.88 -14.55
C ARG A 57 -8.43 8.53 -15.23
N ASP A 58 -7.95 7.52 -14.47
CA ASP A 58 -7.76 6.17 -14.99
C ASP A 58 -9.10 5.42 -15.20
N TRP A 59 -10.15 5.83 -14.46
CA TRP A 59 -11.49 5.24 -14.49
C TRP A 59 -12.57 6.30 -14.75
N PRO A 60 -12.66 6.86 -15.96
CA PRO A 60 -13.59 7.99 -16.26
C PRO A 60 -15.06 7.58 -16.13
N GLY A 61 -15.39 6.29 -16.19
CA GLY A 61 -16.75 5.76 -15.99
C GLY A 61 -17.12 5.47 -14.54
N ALA A 62 -16.18 5.61 -13.59
CA ALA A 62 -16.42 5.37 -12.19
C ALA A 62 -16.75 6.67 -11.44
N GLU A 63 -17.55 6.55 -10.37
CA GLU A 63 -17.72 7.58 -9.35
C GLU A 63 -16.61 7.42 -8.30
N VAL A 64 -15.83 8.46 -8.06
CA VAL A 64 -14.69 8.43 -7.14
C VAL A 64 -14.89 9.43 -6.03
N VAL A 65 -14.79 8.99 -4.78
CA VAL A 65 -14.96 9.84 -3.59
C VAL A 65 -13.73 9.76 -2.71
N GLY A 66 -13.11 10.92 -2.45
CA GLY A 66 -12.06 11.05 -1.44
C GLY A 66 -12.65 11.59 -0.14
N VAL A 67 -12.27 10.99 0.99
CA VAL A 67 -12.69 11.44 2.32
C VAL A 67 -11.46 11.74 3.16
N ASP A 68 -11.43 12.90 3.80
CA ASP A 68 -10.38 13.27 4.74
C ASP A 68 -10.93 14.13 5.88
N ARG A 69 -10.28 14.11 7.03
CA ARG A 69 -10.64 14.92 8.18
C ARG A 69 -10.18 16.38 8.02
N SER A 70 -9.05 16.61 7.39
CA SER A 70 -8.46 17.94 7.22
C SER A 70 -9.23 18.75 6.17
N GLY A 71 -9.87 19.83 6.63
CA GLY A 71 -10.57 20.77 5.74
C GLY A 71 -9.63 21.42 4.73
N ARG A 72 -8.42 21.76 5.15
CA ARG A 72 -7.41 22.36 4.27
C ARG A 72 -6.98 21.41 3.15
N GLN A 73 -6.75 20.13 3.47
CA GLN A 73 -6.38 19.14 2.44
C GLN A 73 -7.54 18.93 1.46
N ILE A 74 -8.78 18.90 1.93
CA ILE A 74 -9.98 18.81 1.07
C ILE A 74 -10.11 20.03 0.14
N GLU A 75 -9.83 21.24 0.61
CA GLU A 75 -9.80 22.43 -0.23
C GLU A 75 -8.74 22.32 -1.33
N MET A 76 -7.52 21.87 -0.98
CA MET A 76 -6.44 21.62 -1.95
C MET A 76 -6.83 20.53 -2.95
N ALA A 77 -7.48 19.46 -2.49
CA ALA A 77 -7.96 18.38 -3.35
C ALA A 77 -8.99 18.86 -4.38
N TRP A 78 -9.94 19.69 -3.98
CA TRP A 78 -10.92 20.31 -4.89
C TRP A 78 -10.25 21.21 -5.92
N GLU A 79 -9.24 21.97 -5.51
CA GLU A 79 -8.48 22.81 -6.44
C GLU A 79 -7.71 21.98 -7.46
N ALA A 80 -7.01 20.93 -7.04
CA ALA A 80 -6.25 20.03 -7.88
C ALA A 80 -7.13 19.21 -8.85
N ALA A 81 -8.38 18.95 -8.46
CA ALA A 81 -9.35 18.18 -9.25
C ALA A 81 -10.06 18.99 -10.36
N ARG A 82 -9.76 20.28 -10.52
CA ARG A 82 -10.41 21.11 -11.56
C ARG A 82 -10.32 20.45 -12.94
N GLY A 83 -11.49 20.26 -13.56
CA GLY A 83 -11.60 19.60 -14.87
C GLY A 83 -11.71 18.06 -14.82
N VAL A 84 -11.75 17.43 -13.65
CA VAL A 84 -12.05 16.01 -13.49
C VAL A 84 -13.49 15.86 -12.99
N GLY A 85 -14.39 15.40 -13.86
CA GLY A 85 -15.84 15.46 -13.61
C GLY A 85 -16.43 14.31 -12.77
N ASN A 86 -15.63 13.26 -12.51
CA ASN A 86 -16.09 12.05 -11.84
C ASN A 86 -15.47 11.85 -10.47
N VAL A 87 -14.91 12.90 -9.87
CA VAL A 87 -14.34 12.88 -8.51
C VAL A 87 -15.04 13.89 -7.62
N THR A 88 -15.25 13.50 -6.38
CA THR A 88 -15.76 14.38 -5.32
C THR A 88 -14.92 14.21 -4.06
N PHE A 89 -14.90 15.23 -3.20
CA PHE A 89 -14.20 15.19 -1.93
C PHE A 89 -15.15 15.59 -0.80
N ARG A 90 -15.03 14.89 0.33
CA ARG A 90 -15.84 15.12 1.52
C ARG A 90 -14.93 15.30 2.73
N GLN A 91 -15.04 16.44 3.40
CA GLN A 91 -14.45 16.57 4.73
C GLN A 91 -15.33 15.80 5.72
N ALA A 92 -14.76 14.82 6.42
CA ALA A 92 -15.49 14.06 7.43
C ALA A 92 -14.56 13.47 8.50
N ASP A 93 -15.02 13.49 9.75
CA ASP A 93 -14.45 12.67 10.82
C ASP A 93 -15.20 11.34 10.85
N ILE A 94 -14.50 10.26 10.52
CA ILE A 94 -15.08 8.91 10.43
C ILE A 94 -15.61 8.38 11.78
N LEU A 95 -15.17 8.95 12.91
CA LEU A 95 -15.73 8.62 14.23
C LEU A 95 -17.06 9.33 14.48
N ALA A 96 -17.21 10.55 14.00
CA ALA A 96 -18.36 11.38 14.27
C ALA A 96 -19.49 11.22 13.24
N GLU A 97 -19.14 10.78 12.01
CA GLU A 97 -20.07 10.74 10.89
C GLU A 97 -20.37 9.31 10.41
N ASP A 98 -21.62 9.07 10.06
CA ASP A 98 -21.98 7.85 9.33
C ASP A 98 -21.78 8.06 7.82
N LEU A 99 -20.80 7.37 7.26
CA LEU A 99 -20.47 7.37 5.83
C LEU A 99 -21.13 6.22 5.06
N GLY A 100 -22.17 5.60 5.64
CA GLY A 100 -22.89 4.49 5.01
C GLY A 100 -23.58 4.85 3.70
N ASP A 101 -23.88 6.13 3.47
CA ASP A 101 -24.41 6.67 2.22
C ASP A 101 -23.48 6.44 1.03
N LEU A 102 -22.17 6.37 1.23
CA LEU A 102 -21.18 6.06 0.18
C LEU A 102 -21.37 4.66 -0.42
N GLY A 103 -21.97 3.73 0.34
CA GLY A 103 -22.31 2.37 -0.12
C GLY A 103 -23.73 2.21 -0.65
N ALA A 104 -24.55 3.29 -0.67
CA ALA A 104 -25.93 3.20 -1.08
C ALA A 104 -26.12 2.67 -2.51
N GLY A 105 -27.07 1.76 -2.70
CA GLY A 105 -27.40 1.21 -4.04
C GLY A 105 -26.47 0.09 -4.53
N GLY A 106 -25.84 -0.69 -3.64
CA GLY A 106 -25.12 -1.92 -4.00
C GLY A 106 -23.67 -2.01 -3.52
N GLY A 107 -23.22 -1.06 -2.72
CA GLY A 107 -21.87 -1.04 -2.15
C GLY A 107 -20.83 -0.37 -3.04
N VAL A 108 -19.60 -0.35 -2.56
CA VAL A 108 -18.42 0.23 -3.19
C VAL A 108 -17.56 -0.90 -3.75
N ASP A 109 -17.12 -0.78 -4.99
CA ASP A 109 -16.34 -1.83 -5.65
C ASP A 109 -14.88 -1.80 -5.24
N TYR A 110 -14.39 -0.63 -4.80
CA TYR A 110 -13.03 -0.45 -4.36
C TYR A 110 -12.93 0.56 -3.21
N VAL A 111 -12.27 0.17 -2.12
CA VAL A 111 -11.97 1.05 -0.98
C VAL A 111 -10.46 1.10 -0.76
N SER A 112 -9.89 2.30 -0.68
CA SER A 112 -8.48 2.51 -0.32
C SER A 112 -8.35 3.18 1.05
N CYS A 113 -7.49 2.62 1.90
CA CYS A 113 -7.05 3.20 3.18
C CYS A 113 -5.53 3.11 3.23
N HIS A 114 -4.84 3.98 2.46
CA HIS A 114 -3.40 3.92 2.34
C HIS A 114 -2.71 5.04 3.14
N GLY A 115 -1.70 4.64 3.96
CA GLY A 115 -0.92 5.60 4.75
C GLY A 115 -1.66 6.20 5.95
N VAL A 116 -2.74 5.55 6.44
CA VAL A 116 -3.57 6.09 7.54
C VAL A 116 -3.58 5.17 8.75
N TYR A 117 -3.84 3.88 8.56
CA TYR A 117 -4.19 2.95 9.63
C TYR A 117 -3.24 2.97 10.84
N SER A 118 -1.93 2.97 10.62
CA SER A 118 -0.95 2.97 11.71
C SER A 118 -0.73 4.33 12.38
N TRP A 119 -1.32 5.40 11.83
CA TRP A 119 -1.09 6.78 12.24
C TRP A 119 -2.26 7.42 12.97
N VAL A 120 -3.28 6.63 13.24
CA VAL A 120 -4.51 7.08 13.89
C VAL A 120 -4.79 6.27 15.18
N PRO A 121 -5.56 6.83 16.13
CA PRO A 121 -5.92 6.12 17.36
C PRO A 121 -6.64 4.80 17.10
N PRO A 122 -6.58 3.82 18.02
CA PRO A 122 -7.24 2.51 17.88
C PRO A 122 -8.72 2.57 17.53
N ALA A 123 -9.47 3.51 18.12
CA ALA A 123 -10.88 3.70 17.80
C ALA A 123 -11.12 4.07 16.33
N VAL A 124 -10.23 4.90 15.75
CA VAL A 124 -10.28 5.26 14.31
C VAL A 124 -9.91 4.07 13.45
N GLN A 125 -8.91 3.27 13.87
CA GLN A 125 -8.52 2.04 13.18
C GLN A 125 -9.68 1.05 13.10
N GLU A 126 -10.36 0.80 14.22
CA GLU A 126 -11.54 -0.08 14.27
C GLU A 126 -12.65 0.44 13.36
N ARG A 127 -12.95 1.74 13.44
CA ARG A 127 -13.99 2.36 12.61
C ARG A 127 -13.67 2.29 11.11
N MET A 128 -12.39 2.44 10.72
CA MET A 128 -11.97 2.27 9.32
C MET A 128 -12.28 0.86 8.81
N LEU A 129 -11.99 -0.18 9.60
CA LEU A 129 -12.26 -1.58 9.23
C LEU A 129 -13.76 -1.84 9.14
N GLU A 130 -14.56 -1.35 10.11
CA GLU A 130 -16.03 -1.43 10.07
C GLU A 130 -16.59 -0.77 8.81
N LEU A 131 -16.12 0.44 8.48
CA LEU A 131 -16.52 1.13 7.27
C LEU A 131 -16.18 0.34 6.02
N CYS A 132 -14.98 -0.22 5.92
CA CYS A 132 -14.61 -1.08 4.79
C CYS A 132 -15.58 -2.28 4.68
N GLY A 133 -15.89 -2.97 5.79
CA GLY A 133 -16.82 -4.11 5.80
C GLY A 133 -18.25 -3.74 5.39
N ARG A 134 -18.71 -2.55 5.81
CA ARG A 134 -20.06 -2.02 5.47
C ARG A 134 -20.16 -1.50 4.04
N LEU A 135 -19.10 -0.83 3.56
CA LEU A 135 -19.10 -0.16 2.26
C LEU A 135 -18.88 -1.12 1.11
N LEU A 136 -17.99 -2.11 1.25
CA LEU A 136 -17.64 -3.01 0.16
C LEU A 136 -18.86 -3.76 -0.40
N SER A 137 -18.98 -3.74 -1.73
CA SER A 137 -19.93 -4.61 -2.44
C SER A 137 -19.53 -6.09 -2.28
N GLU A 138 -20.39 -7.01 -2.68
CA GLU A 138 -20.16 -8.47 -2.59
C GLU A 138 -18.81 -8.90 -3.22
N ARG A 139 -18.41 -8.25 -4.31
CA ARG A 139 -17.16 -8.51 -5.05
C ARG A 139 -16.19 -7.33 -4.95
N GLY A 140 -16.43 -6.41 -4.01
CA GLY A 140 -15.59 -5.26 -3.77
C GLY A 140 -14.27 -5.64 -3.12
N VAL A 141 -13.21 -4.91 -3.45
CA VAL A 141 -11.87 -5.11 -2.89
C VAL A 141 -11.43 -3.87 -2.12
N GLY A 142 -10.97 -4.08 -0.89
CA GLY A 142 -10.30 -3.05 -0.10
C GLY A 142 -8.79 -3.21 -0.13
N VAL A 143 -8.04 -2.10 -0.09
CA VAL A 143 -6.62 -2.08 0.20
C VAL A 143 -6.37 -1.27 1.46
N ILE A 144 -5.75 -1.90 2.45
CA ILE A 144 -5.44 -1.27 3.74
C ILE A 144 -3.94 -1.42 3.97
N SER A 145 -3.24 -0.29 4.13
CA SER A 145 -1.83 -0.35 4.44
C SER A 145 -1.55 -0.07 5.91
N PHE A 146 -0.57 -0.76 6.46
CA PHE A 146 -0.16 -0.62 7.84
C PHE A 146 1.30 -1.00 8.07
N ASN A 147 1.87 -0.44 9.13
CA ASN A 147 3.19 -0.77 9.61
C ASN A 147 3.15 -2.10 10.36
N VAL A 148 4.08 -2.99 10.06
CA VAL A 148 4.04 -4.36 10.57
C VAL A 148 5.23 -4.67 11.47
N LEU A 149 4.96 -5.43 12.53
CA LEU A 149 5.97 -5.96 13.45
C LEU A 149 6.48 -7.34 12.97
N PRO A 150 7.76 -7.66 13.24
CA PRO A 150 8.72 -6.90 14.05
C PRO A 150 9.53 -5.88 13.24
N GLY A 151 9.48 -5.92 11.90
CA GLY A 151 10.38 -5.14 11.05
C GLY A 151 10.35 -3.64 11.33
N TRP A 152 9.17 -3.08 11.68
CA TRP A 152 9.04 -1.67 12.04
C TRP A 152 9.89 -1.25 13.24
N HIS A 153 10.27 -2.18 14.13
CA HIS A 153 11.12 -1.89 15.29
C HIS A 153 12.45 -1.24 14.90
N VAL A 154 12.93 -1.47 13.68
CA VAL A 154 14.17 -0.84 13.20
C VAL A 154 14.10 0.70 13.21
N LYS A 155 12.92 1.28 13.06
CA LYS A 155 12.69 2.73 13.06
C LYS A 155 12.44 3.32 14.46
N LEU A 156 12.03 2.49 15.43
CA LEU A 156 11.63 2.96 16.76
C LEU A 156 12.75 3.71 17.50
N PRO A 157 14.01 3.26 17.54
CA PRO A 157 15.07 3.97 18.25
C PRO A 157 15.23 5.42 17.78
N ILE A 158 15.24 5.65 16.46
CA ILE A 158 15.31 7.02 15.91
C ILE A 158 14.08 7.82 16.31
N ARG A 159 12.88 7.23 16.19
CA ARG A 159 11.65 7.92 16.57
C ARG A 159 11.64 8.32 18.05
N GLU A 160 12.01 7.43 18.95
CA GLU A 160 12.06 7.72 20.39
C GLU A 160 13.06 8.81 20.71
N MET A 161 14.25 8.78 20.10
CA MET A 161 15.26 9.81 20.26
C MET A 161 14.78 11.18 19.77
N LEU A 162 14.13 11.24 18.62
CA LEU A 162 13.61 12.47 18.05
C LEU A 162 12.45 13.03 18.88
N LEU A 163 11.51 12.19 19.32
CA LEU A 163 10.42 12.60 20.20
C LEU A 163 10.94 13.15 21.53
N PHE A 164 11.94 12.48 22.13
CA PHE A 164 12.58 12.93 23.37
C PHE A 164 13.25 14.30 23.15
N HIS A 165 14.05 14.44 22.09
CA HIS A 165 14.78 15.67 21.80
C HIS A 165 13.86 16.85 21.49
N THR A 166 12.76 16.60 20.79
CA THR A 166 11.85 17.66 20.33
C THR A 166 10.69 17.97 21.28
N ALA A 167 10.59 17.30 22.42
CA ALA A 167 9.48 17.44 23.38
C ALA A 167 9.27 18.86 23.92
N GLY A 168 10.34 19.67 23.99
CA GLY A 168 10.29 21.04 24.49
C GLY A 168 9.97 22.12 23.45
N PHE A 169 9.77 21.76 22.18
CA PHE A 169 9.45 22.70 21.10
C PHE A 169 7.97 22.66 20.78
N GLU A 170 7.39 23.81 20.46
CA GLU A 170 5.94 23.96 20.30
C GLU A 170 5.50 23.78 18.85
N THR A 171 6.21 24.41 17.90
CA THR A 171 5.80 24.42 16.50
C THR A 171 6.35 23.22 15.72
N ALA A 172 5.61 22.78 14.70
CA ALA A 172 6.04 21.72 13.80
C ALA A 172 7.37 22.06 13.09
N ALA A 173 7.55 23.31 12.70
CA ALA A 173 8.77 23.78 12.04
C ALA A 173 9.99 23.68 12.96
N GLU A 174 9.87 24.14 14.22
CA GLU A 174 10.94 24.02 15.22
C GLU A 174 11.28 22.55 15.50
N LYS A 175 10.26 21.70 15.68
CA LYS A 175 10.46 20.26 15.92
C LYS A 175 11.23 19.61 14.78
N VAL A 176 10.88 19.90 13.52
CA VAL A 176 11.57 19.35 12.35
C VAL A 176 13.01 19.87 12.27
N GLU A 177 13.23 21.18 12.49
CA GLU A 177 14.58 21.76 12.51
C GLU A 177 15.47 21.10 13.56
N GLN A 178 14.96 20.92 14.78
CA GLN A 178 15.70 20.28 15.86
C GLN A 178 15.91 18.79 15.61
N ALA A 179 14.93 18.10 15.03
CA ALA A 179 15.09 16.72 14.60
C ALA A 179 16.24 16.56 13.59
N ARG A 180 16.35 17.45 12.61
CA ARG A 180 17.46 17.46 11.65
C ARG A 180 18.81 17.66 12.32
N LYS A 181 18.93 18.63 13.20
CA LYS A 181 20.18 18.87 13.95
C LYS A 181 20.58 17.64 14.76
N TYR A 182 19.61 16.98 15.38
CA TYR A 182 19.88 15.76 16.15
C TYR A 182 20.26 14.57 15.28
N LEU A 183 19.62 14.41 14.11
CA LEU A 183 19.98 13.40 13.13
C LEU A 183 21.39 13.60 12.55
N GLU A 184 21.81 14.86 12.32
CA GLU A 184 23.18 15.19 11.93
C GLU A 184 24.17 14.78 13.02
N LEU A 185 23.86 15.09 14.28
CA LEU A 185 24.66 14.66 15.42
C LEU A 185 24.78 13.13 15.51
N LEU A 186 23.69 12.40 15.30
CA LEU A 186 23.71 10.93 15.30
C LEU A 186 24.53 10.36 14.14
N ARG A 187 24.46 10.98 12.96
CA ARG A 187 25.21 10.56 11.78
C ARG A 187 26.70 10.79 11.90
N GLU A 188 27.09 11.94 12.45
CA GLU A 188 28.48 12.44 12.47
C GLU A 188 29.18 12.23 13.82
N GLY A 189 28.41 12.25 14.91
CA GLY A 189 28.95 12.13 16.27
C GLY A 189 29.53 10.76 16.62
N ILE A 190 29.16 9.72 15.87
CA ILE A 190 29.72 8.36 16.02
C ILE A 190 30.67 8.11 14.84
N ALA A 191 31.89 8.59 14.96
CA ALA A 191 32.90 8.53 13.88
C ALA A 191 33.29 7.07 13.55
N GLU A 192 33.51 6.25 14.57
CA GLU A 192 33.83 4.82 14.44
C GLU A 192 32.84 4.00 15.30
N PRO A 193 31.79 3.45 14.68
CA PRO A 193 30.82 2.65 15.44
C PRO A 193 31.44 1.33 15.91
N GLU A 194 31.48 1.13 17.21
CA GLU A 194 32.04 -0.06 17.86
C GLU A 194 31.17 -1.32 17.68
N SER A 195 29.92 -1.17 17.22
CA SER A 195 28.98 -2.29 17.09
C SER A 195 28.14 -2.20 15.81
N THR A 196 27.62 -3.34 15.37
CA THR A 196 26.65 -3.43 14.26
C THR A 196 25.43 -2.56 14.52
N ILE A 197 24.96 -2.49 15.77
CA ILE A 197 23.79 -1.67 16.16
C ILE A 197 24.08 -0.18 15.97
N SER A 198 25.25 0.31 16.42
CA SER A 198 25.66 1.72 16.22
C SER A 198 25.80 2.06 14.74
N THR A 199 26.31 1.11 13.93
CA THR A 199 26.39 1.29 12.47
C THR A 199 25.01 1.42 11.85
N GLN A 200 24.07 0.54 12.21
CA GLN A 200 22.68 0.60 11.72
C GLN A 200 21.99 1.91 12.11
N LEU A 201 22.16 2.34 13.36
CA LEU A 201 21.57 3.60 13.85
C LEU A 201 22.07 4.79 13.04
N ARG A 202 23.39 4.86 12.77
CA ARG A 202 23.99 5.92 11.94
C ARG A 202 23.44 5.91 10.51
N LEU A 203 23.32 4.73 9.89
CA LEU A 203 22.75 4.58 8.55
C LEU A 203 21.28 5.04 8.51
N LEU A 204 20.48 4.62 9.48
CA LEU A 204 19.08 5.03 9.61
C LEU A 204 18.95 6.55 9.82
N ALA A 205 19.77 7.15 10.68
CA ALA A 205 19.79 8.60 10.87
C ALA A 205 20.08 9.35 9.57
N GLY A 206 21.06 8.85 8.77
CA GLY A 206 21.36 9.38 7.46
C GLY A 206 20.19 9.29 6.48
N MET A 207 19.53 8.15 6.41
CA MET A 207 18.34 7.94 5.55
C MET A 207 17.19 8.89 5.92
N VAL A 208 16.92 9.06 7.22
CA VAL A 208 15.85 9.96 7.70
C VAL A 208 16.20 11.40 7.41
N LEU A 209 17.47 11.77 7.55
CA LEU A 209 17.96 13.14 7.28
C LEU A 209 17.77 13.54 5.81
N GLU A 210 17.85 12.61 4.87
CA GLU A 210 17.62 12.85 3.44
C GLU A 210 16.12 12.98 3.09
N SER A 211 15.23 12.67 4.03
CA SER A 211 13.78 12.72 3.80
C SER A 211 13.25 14.16 3.85
N PRO A 212 12.12 14.45 3.16
CA PRO A 212 11.44 15.75 3.26
C PRO A 212 10.95 16.04 4.68
N ASP A 213 10.79 17.33 5.03
CA ASP A 213 10.33 17.79 6.34
C ASP A 213 8.99 17.18 6.75
N ALA A 214 8.05 17.14 5.83
CA ALA A 214 6.75 16.50 6.06
C ALA A 214 6.87 15.01 6.42
N TYR A 215 7.80 14.28 5.79
CA TYR A 215 8.06 12.89 6.14
C TYR A 215 8.62 12.76 7.55
N ILE A 216 9.59 13.60 7.94
CA ILE A 216 10.14 13.60 9.30
C ILE A 216 9.03 13.91 10.32
N LEU A 217 8.20 14.92 10.05
CA LEU A 217 7.10 15.30 10.92
C LEU A 217 6.10 14.15 11.11
N HIS A 218 5.61 13.58 10.01
CA HIS A 218 4.50 12.62 10.07
C HIS A 218 4.93 11.19 10.37
N GLU A 219 6.17 10.77 10.03
CA GLU A 219 6.67 9.42 10.33
C GLU A 219 7.36 9.32 11.70
N TYR A 220 8.05 10.38 12.14
CA TYR A 220 8.91 10.31 13.32
C TYR A 220 8.46 11.20 14.48
N LEU A 221 7.70 12.27 14.23
CA LEU A 221 7.29 13.23 15.26
C LEU A 221 5.77 13.23 15.53
N CYS A 222 4.99 12.44 14.79
CA CYS A 222 3.55 12.30 15.04
C CYS A 222 3.27 11.65 16.41
N GLU A 223 2.12 11.93 16.98
CA GLU A 223 1.68 11.39 18.26
C GLU A 223 1.42 9.89 18.17
N PHE A 224 0.66 9.45 17.15
CA PHE A 224 0.28 8.07 16.97
C PHE A 224 1.19 7.38 15.95
N ASN A 225 1.68 6.22 16.30
CA ASN A 225 2.33 5.26 15.44
C ASN A 225 2.16 3.88 16.08
N GLU A 226 1.24 3.09 15.56
CA GLU A 226 0.94 1.75 16.07
C GLU A 226 1.22 0.69 14.99
N PRO A 227 2.46 0.22 14.90
CA PRO A 227 2.76 -0.99 14.12
C PRO A 227 2.20 -2.21 14.83
N ILE A 228 1.61 -3.13 14.11
CA ILE A 228 0.96 -4.32 14.66
C ILE A 228 1.47 -5.61 14.01
N LEU A 229 1.30 -6.74 14.70
CA LEU A 229 1.48 -8.05 14.09
C LEU A 229 0.41 -8.30 13.03
N PHE A 230 0.77 -9.02 11.97
CA PHE A 230 -0.19 -9.40 10.94
C PHE A 230 -1.35 -10.24 11.51
N GLU A 231 -1.07 -11.16 12.44
CA GLU A 231 -2.10 -11.96 13.11
C GLU A 231 -3.12 -11.08 13.86
N THR A 232 -2.66 -10.00 14.48
CA THR A 232 -3.54 -8.99 15.11
C THR A 232 -4.42 -8.29 14.07
N PHE A 233 -3.84 -7.87 12.95
CA PHE A 233 -4.59 -7.26 11.84
C PHE A 233 -5.63 -8.23 11.29
N ALA A 234 -5.25 -9.48 11.02
CA ALA A 234 -6.16 -10.53 10.53
C ALA A 234 -7.35 -10.75 11.46
N GLY A 235 -7.11 -10.79 12.78
CA GLY A 235 -8.17 -10.88 13.77
C GLY A 235 -9.12 -9.66 13.78
N ARG A 236 -8.58 -8.45 13.58
CA ARG A 236 -9.37 -7.20 13.54
C ARG A 236 -10.24 -7.15 12.27
N ILE A 237 -9.71 -7.47 11.09
CA ILE A 237 -10.51 -7.50 9.86
C ILE A 237 -11.60 -8.56 9.91
N GLY A 238 -11.32 -9.74 10.52
CA GLY A 238 -12.33 -10.78 10.72
C GLY A 238 -13.52 -10.30 11.55
N LYS A 239 -13.29 -9.52 12.61
CA LYS A 239 -14.37 -8.90 13.40
C LYS A 239 -15.19 -7.88 12.60
N ALA A 240 -14.60 -7.24 11.60
CA ALA A 240 -15.26 -6.31 10.70
C ALA A 240 -15.97 -6.99 9.51
N GLY A 241 -16.07 -8.32 9.50
CA GLY A 241 -16.69 -9.08 8.40
C GLY A 241 -15.86 -9.10 7.13
N LEU A 242 -14.54 -8.99 7.25
CA LEU A 242 -13.59 -9.02 6.13
C LEU A 242 -12.68 -10.24 6.23
N GLN A 243 -12.14 -10.65 5.08
CA GLN A 243 -11.08 -11.65 4.97
C GLN A 243 -9.87 -11.09 4.23
N TYR A 244 -8.70 -11.61 4.57
CA TYR A 244 -7.45 -11.31 3.88
C TYR A 244 -7.32 -12.10 2.58
N VAL A 245 -7.10 -11.42 1.47
CA VAL A 245 -6.88 -12.01 0.14
C VAL A 245 -5.39 -12.24 -0.12
N GLY A 246 -4.58 -11.24 0.19
CA GLY A 246 -3.13 -11.22 0.02
C GLY A 246 -2.61 -9.79 0.10
N ASP A 247 -1.37 -9.56 -0.32
CA ASP A 247 -0.77 -8.22 -0.42
C ASP A 247 -0.88 -7.67 -1.84
N ALA A 248 -1.08 -6.37 -1.97
CA ALA A 248 -1.06 -5.67 -3.25
C ALA A 248 0.31 -5.77 -3.95
N ASP A 249 1.40 -5.88 -3.20
CA ASP A 249 2.69 -6.27 -3.73
C ASP A 249 2.70 -7.79 -4.00
N PHE A 250 2.49 -8.19 -5.25
CA PHE A 250 2.36 -9.60 -5.60
C PHE A 250 3.57 -10.45 -5.16
N GLY A 251 4.79 -9.90 -5.21
CA GLY A 251 6.01 -10.56 -4.73
C GLY A 251 5.98 -10.92 -3.25
N SER A 252 5.24 -10.15 -2.45
CA SER A 252 5.04 -10.45 -1.02
C SER A 252 4.24 -11.74 -0.79
N ASN A 253 3.36 -12.12 -1.72
CA ASN A 253 2.56 -13.35 -1.63
C ASN A 253 3.34 -14.59 -2.09
N VAL A 254 4.41 -14.40 -2.87
CA VAL A 254 5.25 -15.49 -3.42
C VAL A 254 6.74 -15.18 -3.19
N PRO A 255 7.20 -15.09 -1.93
CA PRO A 255 8.54 -14.63 -1.59
C PRO A 255 9.61 -15.56 -2.18
N ALA A 256 10.29 -15.12 -3.25
CA ALA A 256 11.32 -15.89 -3.94
C ALA A 256 12.59 -16.10 -3.08
N ALA A 257 12.81 -15.21 -2.10
CA ALA A 257 13.94 -15.31 -1.18
C ALA A 257 13.85 -16.49 -0.19
N ILE A 258 12.66 -17.10 -0.06
CA ILE A 258 12.41 -18.21 0.86
C ILE A 258 12.33 -19.51 0.06
N SER A 259 13.16 -20.51 0.40
CA SER A 259 13.15 -21.81 -0.27
C SER A 259 11.82 -22.55 -0.07
N GLU A 260 11.46 -23.42 -1.02
CA GLU A 260 10.24 -24.25 -0.92
C GLU A 260 10.28 -25.17 0.31
N ALA A 261 11.46 -25.68 0.67
CA ALA A 261 11.64 -26.47 1.90
C ALA A 261 11.31 -25.65 3.15
N THR A 262 11.76 -24.41 3.24
CA THR A 262 11.44 -23.49 4.35
C THR A 262 9.94 -23.16 4.37
N LYS A 263 9.33 -22.91 3.22
CA LYS A 263 7.88 -22.67 3.12
C LYS A 263 7.08 -23.88 3.61
N GLY A 264 7.48 -25.10 3.23
CA GLY A 264 6.87 -26.34 3.71
C GLY A 264 6.93 -26.47 5.23
N THR A 265 8.11 -26.29 5.83
CA THR A 265 8.28 -26.29 7.27
C THR A 265 7.43 -25.23 7.97
N LEU A 266 7.39 -24.00 7.39
CA LEU A 266 6.55 -22.92 7.94
C LEU A 266 5.06 -23.28 7.92
N MET A 267 4.58 -23.90 6.85
CA MET A 267 3.18 -24.34 6.77
C MET A 267 2.84 -25.37 7.84
N GLU A 268 3.76 -26.30 8.12
CA GLU A 268 3.59 -27.32 9.17
C GLU A 268 3.52 -26.68 10.57
N ILE A 269 4.40 -25.74 10.91
CA ILE A 269 4.44 -25.13 12.24
C ILE A 269 3.38 -24.05 12.46
N ALA A 270 2.91 -23.39 11.39
CA ALA A 270 1.98 -22.29 11.50
C ALA A 270 0.55 -22.76 11.88
N GLY A 271 0.08 -23.86 11.30
CA GLY A 271 -1.25 -24.40 11.56
C GLY A 271 -2.41 -23.57 11.00
N SER A 272 -2.21 -22.31 10.61
CA SER A 272 -3.18 -21.48 9.90
C SER A 272 -2.50 -20.56 8.88
N ARG A 273 -3.29 -20.02 7.94
CA ARG A 273 -2.79 -19.07 6.94
C ARG A 273 -2.29 -17.78 7.59
N GLU A 274 -3.00 -17.27 8.56
CA GLU A 274 -2.66 -16.02 9.25
C GLU A 274 -1.32 -16.14 10.00
N ARG A 275 -1.10 -17.25 10.66
CA ARG A 275 0.17 -17.53 11.33
C ARG A 275 1.30 -17.79 10.36
N TYR A 276 1.03 -18.42 9.24
CA TYR A 276 2.01 -18.58 8.16
C TYR A 276 2.47 -17.21 7.63
N GLU A 277 1.54 -16.31 7.34
CA GLU A 277 1.85 -14.94 6.92
C GLU A 277 2.63 -14.17 8.00
N GLN A 278 2.29 -14.35 9.27
CA GLN A 278 3.07 -13.76 10.37
C GLN A 278 4.51 -14.29 10.42
N HIS A 279 4.71 -15.58 10.22
CA HIS A 279 6.06 -16.15 10.16
C HIS A 279 6.85 -15.64 8.95
N LEU A 280 6.19 -15.40 7.82
CA LEU A 280 6.82 -14.74 6.67
C LEU A 280 7.29 -13.33 7.03
N ASP A 281 6.50 -12.56 7.79
CA ASP A 281 6.91 -11.22 8.27
C ASP A 281 8.16 -11.31 9.16
N PHE A 282 8.25 -12.32 10.01
CA PHE A 282 9.43 -12.53 10.85
C PHE A 282 10.67 -12.83 10.01
N LEU A 283 10.57 -13.77 9.07
CA LEU A 283 11.72 -14.16 8.23
C LEU A 283 12.17 -13.03 7.28
N MET A 284 11.23 -12.30 6.72
CA MET A 284 11.50 -11.21 5.78
C MET A 284 11.77 -9.87 6.48
N ASN A 285 11.62 -9.82 7.80
CA ASN A 285 11.67 -8.58 8.59
C ASN A 285 10.85 -7.46 7.95
N ARG A 286 9.61 -7.78 7.55
CA ARG A 286 8.73 -6.82 6.86
C ARG A 286 8.40 -5.66 7.77
N THR A 287 8.47 -4.44 7.21
CA THR A 287 8.16 -3.20 7.92
C THR A 287 6.79 -2.65 7.57
N PHE A 288 6.20 -3.08 6.45
CA PHE A 288 4.99 -2.51 5.90
C PHE A 288 4.22 -3.52 5.05
N ARG A 289 2.88 -3.48 5.09
CA ARG A 289 1.99 -4.26 4.25
C ARG A 289 0.94 -3.38 3.58
N ARG A 290 0.48 -3.80 2.41
CA ARG A 290 -0.70 -3.31 1.70
C ARG A 290 -1.66 -4.47 1.54
N ALA A 291 -2.40 -4.77 2.60
CA ALA A 291 -3.31 -5.92 2.62
C ALA A 291 -4.51 -5.69 1.72
N LEU A 292 -4.79 -6.67 0.86
CA LEU A 292 -6.02 -6.76 0.11
C LEU A 292 -7.06 -7.49 0.96
N VAL A 293 -8.23 -6.91 1.07
CA VAL A 293 -9.34 -7.46 1.84
C VAL A 293 -10.61 -7.50 0.97
N MET A 294 -11.46 -8.48 1.23
CA MET A 294 -12.80 -8.61 0.67
C MET A 294 -13.76 -8.97 1.79
N ARG A 295 -15.07 -8.91 1.53
CA ARG A 295 -16.05 -9.41 2.49
C ARG A 295 -15.79 -10.87 2.82
N ALA A 296 -16.07 -11.30 4.03
CA ALA A 296 -15.78 -12.67 4.49
C ALA A 296 -16.50 -13.74 3.66
N GLU A 297 -17.66 -13.39 3.09
CA GLU A 297 -18.47 -14.28 2.26
C GLU A 297 -18.00 -14.36 0.80
N ALA A 298 -17.07 -13.48 0.38
CA ALA A 298 -16.56 -13.48 -1.00
C ALA A 298 -15.77 -14.76 -1.28
N GLU A 299 -15.98 -15.33 -2.45
CA GLU A 299 -15.24 -16.52 -2.87
C GLU A 299 -13.80 -16.13 -3.26
N VAL A 300 -12.83 -16.69 -2.54
CA VAL A 300 -11.39 -16.55 -2.82
C VAL A 300 -10.79 -17.96 -2.86
N THR A 301 -10.48 -18.43 -4.07
CA THR A 301 -10.01 -19.82 -4.26
C THR A 301 -8.57 -20.03 -3.82
N GLY A 302 -7.78 -18.97 -3.69
CA GLY A 302 -6.34 -19.02 -3.42
C GLY A 302 -5.53 -19.69 -4.54
N ARG A 303 -6.14 -19.93 -5.69
CA ARG A 303 -5.53 -20.64 -6.83
C ARG A 303 -5.37 -19.71 -8.02
N PHE A 304 -4.16 -19.63 -8.51
CA PHE A 304 -3.87 -18.94 -9.76
C PHE A 304 -4.56 -19.65 -10.95
N SER A 305 -5.17 -18.83 -11.83
CA SER A 305 -5.71 -19.31 -13.10
C SER A 305 -5.04 -18.58 -14.28
N SER A 306 -4.49 -19.35 -15.21
CA SER A 306 -3.94 -18.78 -16.45
C SER A 306 -5.00 -18.02 -17.29
N ARG A 307 -6.30 -18.33 -17.11
CA ARG A 307 -7.41 -17.56 -17.73
C ARG A 307 -7.45 -16.11 -17.21
N ALA A 308 -7.01 -15.89 -15.97
CA ALA A 308 -6.95 -14.55 -15.38
C ALA A 308 -6.05 -13.61 -16.19
N LEU A 309 -4.95 -14.12 -16.76
CA LEU A 309 -4.01 -13.31 -17.55
C LEU A 309 -4.66 -12.67 -18.80
N ARG A 310 -5.69 -13.28 -19.37
CA ARG A 310 -6.42 -12.73 -20.53
C ARG A 310 -7.20 -11.46 -20.20
N ARG A 311 -7.55 -11.28 -18.94
CA ARG A 311 -8.26 -10.09 -18.42
C ARG A 311 -7.31 -8.97 -18.01
N MET A 312 -6.01 -9.16 -18.26
CA MET A 312 -4.98 -8.23 -17.83
C MET A 312 -4.21 -7.66 -19.01
N ARG A 313 -3.51 -6.57 -18.74
CA ARG A 313 -2.49 -6.00 -19.62
C ARG A 313 -1.19 -5.87 -18.85
N PHE A 314 -0.11 -5.95 -19.59
CA PHE A 314 1.24 -6.06 -19.06
C PHE A 314 2.16 -5.07 -19.77
N ARG A 315 3.15 -4.58 -19.06
CA ARG A 315 4.28 -3.86 -19.63
C ARG A 315 5.54 -4.07 -18.78
N ALA A 316 6.71 -3.83 -19.37
CA ALA A 316 7.93 -3.73 -18.58
C ALA A 316 7.84 -2.50 -17.67
N LYS A 317 8.25 -2.59 -16.42
CA LYS A 317 8.64 -1.42 -15.63
C LYS A 317 9.88 -0.84 -16.30
N LYS A 318 10.10 0.48 -16.26
CA LYS A 318 11.26 1.11 -16.89
C LYS A 318 12.54 0.40 -16.43
N VAL A 319 12.97 -0.56 -17.22
CA VAL A 319 14.19 -1.33 -16.94
C VAL A 319 15.26 -0.75 -17.85
N GLU A 320 16.24 -0.13 -17.25
CA GLU A 320 17.55 0.00 -17.86
C GLU A 320 18.15 -1.40 -17.93
N VAL A 321 17.76 -2.19 -18.95
CA VAL A 321 18.42 -3.45 -19.24
C VAL A 321 19.48 -3.16 -20.29
N GLU A 322 20.69 -2.94 -19.83
CA GLU A 322 21.88 -3.07 -20.63
C GLU A 322 22.10 -4.56 -20.95
N GLY A 323 22.00 -4.90 -22.21
CA GLY A 323 22.41 -6.19 -22.77
C GLY A 323 21.35 -7.29 -22.79
N GLY A 324 21.15 -7.87 -23.98
CA GLY A 324 20.62 -9.20 -24.30
C GLY A 324 19.51 -9.78 -23.42
N GLY A 325 18.33 -9.18 -23.42
CA GLY A 325 17.17 -9.74 -22.73
C GLY A 325 16.63 -10.99 -23.42
N ASP A 326 15.97 -11.86 -22.66
CA ASP A 326 15.26 -12.98 -23.26
C ASP A 326 14.09 -12.45 -24.16
N ALA A 327 13.49 -13.36 -24.93
CA ALA A 327 12.43 -13.00 -25.87
C ALA A 327 11.22 -12.34 -25.21
N LEU A 328 10.91 -12.68 -23.94
CA LEU A 328 9.84 -12.05 -23.17
C LEU A 328 10.13 -10.57 -22.87
N MET A 329 11.36 -10.26 -22.43
CA MET A 329 11.76 -8.88 -22.16
C MET A 329 11.73 -8.03 -23.43
N THR A 330 12.15 -8.60 -24.56
CA THR A 330 12.05 -7.93 -25.87
C THR A 330 10.59 -7.64 -26.22
N ALA A 331 9.70 -8.62 -26.10
CA ALA A 331 8.28 -8.45 -26.37
C ALA A 331 7.62 -7.39 -25.47
N LEU A 332 7.98 -7.33 -24.18
CA LEU A 332 7.48 -6.32 -23.25
C LEU A 332 8.01 -4.90 -23.55
N ARG A 333 9.24 -4.78 -24.06
CA ARG A 333 9.81 -3.50 -24.50
C ARG A 333 9.13 -2.98 -25.76
N GLU A 334 8.78 -3.86 -26.68
CA GLU A 334 8.10 -3.47 -27.93
C GLU A 334 6.68 -2.92 -27.71
N VAL A 335 6.02 -3.28 -26.60
CA VAL A 335 4.73 -2.70 -26.22
C VAL A 335 4.85 -1.41 -25.43
N TRP A 336 6.04 -1.10 -24.92
CA TRP A 336 6.30 0.15 -24.16
C TRP A 336 6.15 1.40 -25.05
N PRO A 337 5.59 2.52 -24.53
CA PRO A 337 5.05 2.76 -23.17
C PRO A 337 3.63 2.25 -22.96
N GLY A 338 3.02 1.60 -23.94
CA GLY A 338 1.69 1.03 -23.90
C GLY A 338 1.59 -0.22 -23.02
N TRP A 339 0.48 -0.92 -23.21
CA TRP A 339 0.14 -2.14 -22.48
C TRP A 339 -0.22 -3.26 -23.46
N GLY A 340 0.46 -4.40 -23.40
CA GLY A 340 0.18 -5.57 -24.22
C GLY A 340 -0.74 -6.59 -23.56
N SER A 341 -1.56 -7.29 -24.33
CA SER A 341 -2.28 -8.48 -23.87
C SER A 341 -1.33 -9.68 -23.73
N VAL A 342 -1.74 -10.69 -22.99
CA VAL A 342 -0.93 -11.93 -22.88
C VAL A 342 -0.74 -12.59 -24.25
N GLU A 343 -1.75 -12.61 -25.11
CA GLU A 343 -1.66 -13.16 -26.47
C GLU A 343 -0.69 -12.38 -27.36
N GLU A 344 -0.67 -11.07 -27.24
CA GLU A 344 0.29 -10.24 -27.95
C GLU A 344 1.73 -10.52 -27.51
N ILE A 345 1.96 -10.60 -26.19
CA ILE A 345 3.29 -10.88 -25.63
C ILE A 345 3.76 -12.28 -26.02
N VAL A 346 2.89 -13.29 -25.95
CA VAL A 346 3.18 -14.67 -26.39
C VAL A 346 3.59 -14.68 -27.88
N ARG A 347 2.83 -14.03 -28.73
CA ARG A 347 3.14 -13.94 -30.19
C ARG A 347 4.50 -13.27 -30.45
N ARG A 348 4.78 -12.14 -29.76
CA ARG A 348 6.03 -11.39 -29.92
C ARG A 348 7.23 -12.13 -29.38
N SER A 349 7.10 -12.85 -28.26
CA SER A 349 8.17 -13.62 -27.64
C SER A 349 8.47 -14.94 -28.35
N GLY A 350 7.57 -15.42 -29.21
CA GLY A 350 7.69 -16.72 -29.87
C GLY A 350 7.57 -17.92 -28.92
N GLY A 351 7.16 -17.71 -27.68
CA GLY A 351 6.96 -18.75 -26.67
C GLY A 351 5.57 -19.36 -26.69
N ASP A 352 5.34 -20.36 -25.86
CA ASP A 352 4.01 -20.88 -25.56
C ASP A 352 3.38 -20.14 -24.37
N LEU A 353 2.06 -20.21 -24.25
CA LEU A 353 1.35 -19.50 -23.19
C LEU A 353 1.78 -19.94 -21.77
N PRO A 354 1.93 -21.24 -21.43
CA PRO A 354 2.38 -21.67 -20.11
C PRO A 354 3.76 -21.12 -19.72
N GLY A 355 4.74 -21.22 -20.64
CA GLY A 355 6.11 -20.74 -20.38
C GLY A 355 6.19 -19.23 -20.22
N VAL A 356 5.50 -18.47 -21.08
CA VAL A 356 5.40 -17.02 -20.99
C VAL A 356 4.68 -16.60 -19.71
N ALA A 357 3.56 -17.26 -19.37
CA ALA A 357 2.81 -16.99 -18.16
C ALA A 357 3.65 -17.16 -16.89
N GLY A 358 4.42 -18.26 -16.81
CA GLY A 358 5.32 -18.51 -15.67
C GLY A 358 6.35 -17.40 -15.48
N LYS A 359 7.01 -17.00 -16.57
CA LYS A 359 8.00 -15.90 -16.54
C LYS A 359 7.37 -14.55 -16.21
N MET A 360 6.17 -14.28 -16.74
CA MET A 360 5.44 -13.04 -16.41
C MET A 360 5.07 -12.97 -14.94
N LEU A 361 4.62 -14.08 -14.34
CA LEU A 361 4.32 -14.14 -12.90
C LEU A 361 5.59 -13.89 -12.06
N MET A 362 6.71 -14.47 -12.45
CA MET A 362 7.99 -14.16 -11.80
C MET A 362 8.32 -12.68 -11.95
N GLY A 363 8.18 -12.12 -13.15
CA GLY A 363 8.44 -10.71 -13.41
C GLY A 363 7.53 -9.74 -12.61
N ILE A 364 6.27 -10.13 -12.38
CA ILE A 364 5.36 -9.37 -11.51
C ILE A 364 5.83 -9.49 -10.06
N ALA A 365 6.21 -10.69 -9.61
CA ALA A 365 6.71 -10.93 -8.25
C ALA A 365 8.03 -10.20 -7.96
N GLU A 366 8.92 -10.17 -8.91
CA GLU A 366 10.21 -9.45 -8.84
C GLU A 366 10.09 -7.94 -9.11
N GLY A 367 8.90 -7.50 -9.57
CA GLY A 367 8.55 -6.10 -9.74
C GLY A 367 9.10 -5.45 -11.03
N TRP A 368 9.56 -6.22 -12.03
CA TRP A 368 9.94 -5.69 -13.33
C TRP A 368 8.86 -5.81 -14.42
N VAL A 369 7.75 -6.51 -14.14
CA VAL A 369 6.52 -6.50 -14.93
C VAL A 369 5.43 -5.77 -14.16
N GLU A 370 4.86 -4.75 -14.78
CA GLU A 370 3.62 -4.11 -14.30
C GLU A 370 2.41 -4.82 -14.90
N VAL A 371 1.39 -4.98 -14.10
CA VAL A 371 0.12 -5.60 -14.47
C VAL A 371 -1.04 -4.68 -14.12
N ARG A 372 -2.08 -4.67 -14.97
CA ARG A 372 -3.36 -4.02 -14.67
C ARG A 372 -4.53 -4.86 -15.17
N LEU A 373 -5.66 -4.80 -14.44
CA LEU A 373 -6.93 -5.32 -14.91
C LEU A 373 -7.46 -4.45 -16.06
N VAL A 374 -8.16 -5.07 -17.00
CA VAL A 374 -8.91 -4.36 -18.07
C VAL A 374 -10.39 -4.61 -17.84
N GLU A 375 -11.18 -3.65 -18.26
CA GLU A 375 -12.63 -3.75 -18.27
C GLU A 375 -13.14 -4.96 -19.07
#